data_0ee27ac1e2598ec3c3eb2df88f13fdaf
#
_entry.id   0ee27ac1e2598ec3c3eb2df88f13fdaf
#
_cell.length_a   1.000
_cell.length_b   1.000
_cell.length_c   1.000
_cell.angle_alpha   90.00
_cell.angle_beta   90.00
_cell.angle_gamma   90.00
#
_symmetry.space_group_name_H-M   'P 1'
#
loop_
_entity.id
_entity.type
_entity.pdbx_description
1 polymer ?
#
loop_
_entity_poly.entity_id
_entity_poly.type
_entity_poly.pdbx_seq_one_letter_code
_entity_poly.pdbx_strand_id
1 'polypeptide(L)'
;MAKRLAIDGFGQLELNQVAFRRDGRIEAQCRIADGIDYLENGMLLAVDHATRTVGYADADSKFIALNYTTEHMYDERLAFGLKHFKLDKNTFLPRLGYLATGDKFTTNCICVEDDAAAEDKATAAEVDTVIAAGAYGHACENGTILVNNVADGALLMVVCATTMPDGQYAVKFVAL
;
A
#
# COMPACT_ATOMS: atom_id res chain seq x y z
N MET A 1 -6.82 15.82 -6.21
CA MET A 1 -5.58 15.01 -6.32
C MET A 1 -5.29 14.35 -4.97
N ALA A 2 -4.52 13.29 -4.95
CA ALA A 2 -4.21 12.59 -3.71
C ALA A 2 -2.89 13.12 -3.11
N LYS A 3 -2.93 13.50 -1.84
CA LYS A 3 -1.81 14.02 -1.06
C LYS A 3 -1.21 12.89 -0.23
N ARG A 4 0.02 12.47 -0.57
CA ARG A 4 0.70 11.37 0.10
C ARG A 4 1.11 11.75 1.52
N LEU A 5 0.97 10.81 2.47
CA LEU A 5 1.49 10.97 3.84
C LEU A 5 2.99 11.30 3.83
N ALA A 6 3.38 12.25 4.67
CA ALA A 6 4.79 12.57 4.93
C ALA A 6 5.45 11.41 5.68
N ILE A 7 6.34 10.69 5.00
CA ILE A 7 7.13 9.60 5.57
C ILE A 7 8.62 9.84 5.33
N ASP A 8 9.45 9.27 6.21
CA ASP A 8 10.90 9.20 6.01
C ASP A 8 11.25 7.90 5.26
N GLY A 9 11.77 8.05 4.04
CA GLY A 9 12.09 6.94 3.16
C GLY A 9 10.91 6.48 2.30
N PHE A 10 10.75 5.16 2.16
CA PHE A 10 9.74 4.50 1.33
C PHE A 10 8.63 3.86 2.17
N GLY A 11 7.55 3.47 1.50
CA GLY A 11 6.42 2.78 2.12
C GLY A 11 6.83 1.49 2.82
N GLN A 12 6.33 1.31 4.03
CA GLN A 12 6.55 0.16 4.88
C GLN A 12 5.27 -0.64 5.03
N LEU A 13 5.41 -1.93 5.29
CA LEU A 13 4.29 -2.85 5.45
C LEU A 13 4.55 -3.83 6.58
N GLU A 14 3.57 -4.01 7.45
CA GLU A 14 3.49 -5.11 8.41
C GLU A 14 2.29 -6.01 8.08
N LEU A 15 2.55 -7.28 7.83
CA LEU A 15 1.55 -8.31 7.61
C LEU A 15 1.06 -8.83 8.97
N ASN A 16 0.01 -8.23 9.52
CA ASN A 16 -0.48 -8.59 10.85
C ASN A 16 -1.21 -9.95 10.84
N GLN A 17 -2.19 -10.10 9.94
CA GLN A 17 -2.99 -11.32 9.80
C GLN A 17 -3.47 -11.42 8.36
N VAL A 18 -2.69 -12.07 7.51
CA VAL A 18 -3.02 -12.26 6.09
C VAL A 18 -3.01 -13.73 5.72
N ALA A 19 -4.00 -14.15 4.95
CA ALA A 19 -4.16 -15.53 4.55
C ALA A 19 -3.52 -15.84 3.18
N PHE A 20 -3.23 -14.84 2.35
CA PHE A 20 -2.80 -15.06 0.97
C PHE A 20 -1.50 -15.88 0.85
N ARG A 21 -0.58 -15.78 1.81
CA ARG A 21 0.66 -16.60 1.83
C ARG A 21 0.36 -18.08 2.04
N ARG A 22 -0.49 -18.39 3.03
CA ARG A 22 -0.92 -19.75 3.35
C ARG A 22 -1.76 -20.36 2.23
N ASP A 23 -2.64 -19.55 1.66
CA ASP A 23 -3.65 -20.01 0.69
C ASP A 23 -3.13 -20.01 -0.77
N GLY A 24 -1.86 -19.61 -0.98
CA GLY A 24 -1.23 -19.57 -2.29
C GLY A 24 -1.77 -18.47 -3.23
N ARG A 25 -2.45 -17.45 -2.69
CA ARG A 25 -2.96 -16.31 -3.46
C ARG A 25 -1.88 -15.26 -3.68
N ILE A 26 -0.78 -15.68 -4.31
CA ILE A 26 0.43 -14.87 -4.52
C ILE A 26 0.66 -14.74 -6.03
N GLU A 27 0.95 -13.53 -6.48
CA GLU A 27 1.49 -13.26 -7.82
C GLU A 27 2.97 -12.85 -7.70
N ALA A 28 3.84 -13.53 -8.42
CA ALA A 28 5.29 -13.27 -8.41
C ALA A 28 5.93 -13.48 -9.80
N GLN A 29 5.13 -13.41 -10.88
CA GLN A 29 5.58 -13.67 -12.25
C GLN A 29 5.39 -12.47 -13.18
N CYS A 30 4.89 -11.36 -12.65
CA CYS A 30 4.64 -10.15 -13.41
C CYS A 30 5.77 -9.14 -13.21
N ARG A 31 6.17 -8.46 -14.30
CA ARG A 31 7.16 -7.37 -14.26
C ARG A 31 6.49 -6.04 -13.96
N ILE A 32 7.25 -5.07 -13.48
CA ILE A 32 6.78 -3.70 -13.34
C ILE A 32 6.48 -3.10 -14.72
N ALA A 33 5.32 -2.46 -14.86
CA ALA A 33 4.87 -1.84 -16.10
C ALA A 33 5.81 -0.71 -16.55
N ASP A 34 5.79 -0.41 -17.85
CA ASP A 34 6.54 0.71 -18.40
C ASP A 34 5.98 2.05 -17.86
N GLY A 35 6.88 2.99 -17.53
CA GLY A 35 6.50 4.27 -16.92
C GLY A 35 6.52 4.29 -15.39
N ILE A 36 6.77 3.14 -14.74
CA ILE A 36 6.96 3.06 -13.28
C ILE A 36 8.43 2.71 -13.02
N ASP A 37 9.14 3.54 -12.28
CA ASP A 37 10.55 3.36 -11.99
C ASP A 37 10.78 2.42 -10.81
N TYR A 38 9.91 2.45 -9.80
CA TYR A 38 9.99 1.60 -8.61
C TYR A 38 8.62 1.39 -7.96
N LEU A 39 8.53 0.35 -7.14
CA LEU A 39 7.38 0.06 -6.27
C LEU A 39 7.82 0.07 -4.81
N GLU A 40 6.86 0.36 -3.93
CA GLU A 40 7.05 0.36 -2.48
C GLU A 40 6.16 -0.69 -1.82
N ASN A 41 6.57 -1.18 -0.66
CA ASN A 41 5.72 -2.07 0.14
C ASN A 41 4.50 -1.33 0.67
N GLY A 42 3.38 -2.05 0.73
CA GLY A 42 2.09 -1.47 1.11
C GLY A 42 1.30 -0.82 -0.02
N MET A 43 1.84 -0.75 -1.23
CA MET A 43 1.09 -0.32 -2.41
C MET A 43 0.00 -1.32 -2.78
N LEU A 44 -1.17 -0.81 -3.21
CA LEU A 44 -2.20 -1.58 -3.91
C LEU A 44 -2.00 -1.41 -5.42
N LEU A 45 -1.72 -2.51 -6.08
CA LEU A 45 -1.31 -2.53 -7.48
C LEU A 45 -2.27 -3.37 -8.33
N ALA A 46 -2.47 -2.95 -9.57
CA ALA A 46 -3.21 -3.70 -10.56
C ALA A 46 -2.30 -4.73 -11.25
N VAL A 47 -2.79 -5.95 -11.41
CA VAL A 47 -2.11 -7.03 -12.14
C VAL A 47 -2.80 -7.25 -13.48
N ASP A 48 -2.04 -7.10 -14.55
CA ASP A 48 -2.46 -7.48 -15.89
C ASP A 48 -1.85 -8.84 -16.27
N HIS A 49 -2.66 -9.87 -16.22
CA HIS A 49 -2.26 -11.24 -16.56
C HIS A 49 -2.00 -11.44 -18.04
N ALA A 50 -2.58 -10.63 -18.92
CA ALA A 50 -2.40 -10.76 -20.37
C ALA A 50 -1.01 -10.29 -20.79
N THR A 51 -0.56 -9.16 -20.26
CA THR A 51 0.77 -8.59 -20.54
C THR A 51 1.82 -9.04 -19.51
N ARG A 52 1.40 -9.69 -18.42
CA ARG A 52 2.24 -10.05 -17.25
C ARG A 52 2.94 -8.82 -16.67
N THR A 53 2.18 -7.77 -16.45
CA THR A 53 2.70 -6.53 -15.87
C THR A 53 1.92 -6.13 -14.62
N VAL A 54 2.60 -5.39 -13.75
CA VAL A 54 2.04 -4.80 -12.54
C VAL A 54 2.15 -3.29 -12.66
N GLY A 55 1.03 -2.62 -12.48
CA GLY A 55 0.93 -1.17 -12.58
C GLY A 55 0.14 -0.55 -11.45
N TYR A 56 -0.02 0.76 -11.49
CA TYR A 56 -0.93 1.45 -10.59
C TYR A 56 -2.38 1.08 -10.93
N ALA A 57 -3.20 0.96 -9.90
CA ALA A 57 -4.60 0.63 -10.07
C ALA A 57 -5.40 1.86 -10.54
N ASP A 58 -6.39 1.61 -11.36
CA ASP A 58 -7.39 2.56 -11.82
C ASP A 58 -8.82 2.02 -11.53
N ALA A 59 -9.84 2.79 -11.91
CA ALA A 59 -11.24 2.41 -11.69
C ALA A 59 -11.67 1.13 -12.42
N ASP A 60 -10.98 0.76 -13.50
CA ASP A 60 -11.28 -0.42 -14.32
C ASP A 60 -10.47 -1.65 -13.91
N SER A 61 -9.55 -1.50 -12.98
CA SER A 61 -8.64 -2.57 -12.53
C SER A 61 -9.40 -3.68 -11.81
N LYS A 62 -9.32 -4.90 -12.34
CA LYS A 62 -10.05 -6.06 -11.80
C LYS A 62 -9.26 -6.89 -10.80
N PHE A 63 -7.94 -6.94 -10.97
CA PHE A 63 -7.04 -7.73 -10.13
C PHE A 63 -6.14 -6.79 -9.35
N ILE A 64 -6.57 -6.44 -8.14
CA ILE A 64 -5.79 -5.56 -7.26
C ILE A 64 -5.16 -6.42 -6.16
N ALA A 65 -3.87 -6.22 -5.93
CA ALA A 65 -3.10 -6.97 -4.96
C ALA A 65 -2.18 -6.05 -4.13
N LEU A 66 -1.89 -6.46 -2.91
CA LEU A 66 -1.00 -5.77 -1.99
C LEU A 66 0.46 -6.12 -2.31
N ASN A 67 1.32 -5.12 -2.52
CA ASN A 67 2.76 -5.33 -2.66
C ASN A 67 3.43 -5.59 -1.31
N TYR A 68 4.04 -6.79 -1.17
CA TYR A 68 4.76 -7.21 0.03
C TYR A 68 6.14 -7.78 -0.31
N THR A 69 6.83 -7.20 -1.29
CA THR A 69 8.03 -7.75 -1.91
C THR A 69 9.17 -8.01 -0.94
N THR A 70 9.28 -7.24 0.14
CA THR A 70 10.34 -7.42 1.13
C THR A 70 9.98 -8.53 2.11
N GLU A 71 10.41 -9.74 1.84
CA GLU A 71 10.37 -10.82 2.84
C GLU A 71 11.65 -10.92 3.68
N HIS A 72 12.79 -10.45 3.15
CA HIS A 72 14.11 -10.67 3.74
C HIS A 72 15.01 -9.46 3.51
N MET A 73 14.90 -8.45 4.35
CA MET A 73 16.07 -7.61 4.61
C MET A 73 16.85 -8.28 5.72
N TYR A 74 18.10 -8.63 5.47
CA TYR A 74 19.02 -9.22 6.46
C TYR A 74 19.19 -8.38 7.72
N ASP A 75 18.76 -7.12 7.66
CA ASP A 75 18.74 -6.15 8.74
C ASP A 75 17.33 -5.87 9.32
N GLU A 76 16.42 -6.84 9.31
CA GLU A 76 15.14 -6.75 10.04
C GLU A 76 15.32 -6.42 11.54
N ARG A 77 16.52 -6.63 12.06
CA ARG A 77 16.90 -6.25 13.44
C ARG A 77 17.10 -4.75 13.61
N LEU A 78 17.27 -4.00 12.55
CA LEU A 78 17.32 -2.55 12.58
C LEU A 78 15.91 -2.04 12.29
N ALA A 79 15.29 -1.41 13.28
CA ALA A 79 13.97 -0.78 13.16
C ALA A 79 13.87 0.21 11.97
N PHE A 80 14.97 0.49 11.32
CA PHE A 80 15.11 1.44 10.23
C PHE A 80 15.28 0.80 8.84
N GLY A 81 15.47 -0.52 8.76
CA GLY A 81 15.80 -1.20 7.49
C GLY A 81 14.67 -1.11 6.46
N LEU A 82 13.43 -1.30 6.86
CA LEU A 82 12.27 -1.35 5.97
C LEU A 82 12.01 -0.04 5.22
N LYS A 83 12.27 1.11 5.82
CA LYS A 83 12.06 2.42 5.20
C LYS A 83 13.00 2.72 4.03
N HIS A 84 14.10 1.99 3.90
CA HIS A 84 15.07 2.16 2.82
C HIS A 84 14.82 1.22 1.63
N PHE A 85 13.84 0.33 1.74
CA PHE A 85 13.55 -0.61 0.67
C PHE A 85 12.56 -0.02 -0.35
N LYS A 86 12.97 -0.06 -1.60
CA LYS A 86 12.11 0.08 -2.78
C LYS A 86 12.49 -1.00 -3.80
N LEU A 87 11.54 -1.44 -4.57
CA LEU A 87 11.77 -2.37 -5.67
C LEU A 87 11.97 -1.59 -6.95
N ASP A 88 13.22 -1.41 -7.38
CA ASP A 88 13.54 -0.75 -8.63
C ASP A 88 13.15 -1.62 -9.84
N LYS A 89 12.65 -0.98 -10.91
CA LYS A 89 12.33 -1.63 -12.17
C LYS A 89 13.54 -2.43 -12.70
N ASN A 90 13.28 -3.62 -13.22
CA ASN A 90 14.26 -4.55 -13.77
C ASN A 90 15.25 -5.18 -12.76
N THR A 91 15.04 -5.05 -11.47
CA THR A 91 15.84 -5.75 -10.45
C THR A 91 15.26 -7.12 -10.12
N PHE A 92 14.08 -7.13 -9.50
CA PHE A 92 13.36 -8.34 -9.12
C PHE A 92 11.90 -8.23 -9.58
N LEU A 93 11.21 -9.36 -9.62
CA LEU A 93 9.76 -9.37 -9.80
C LEU A 93 9.08 -9.03 -8.47
N PRO A 94 8.03 -8.19 -8.49
CA PRO A 94 7.26 -7.89 -7.29
C PRO A 94 6.57 -9.15 -6.74
N ARG A 95 6.43 -9.21 -5.42
CA ARG A 95 5.59 -10.18 -4.74
C ARG A 95 4.31 -9.52 -4.28
N LEU A 96 3.21 -9.99 -4.82
CA LEU A 96 1.90 -9.43 -4.57
C LEU A 96 1.00 -10.48 -3.91
N GLY A 97 0.19 -10.04 -2.96
CA GLY A 97 -0.80 -10.87 -2.29
C GLY A 97 -2.21 -10.41 -2.60
N TYR A 98 -3.05 -11.32 -3.11
CA TYR A 98 -4.48 -11.05 -3.26
C TYR A 98 -5.15 -11.17 -1.89
N LEU A 99 -5.61 -10.04 -1.37
CA LEU A 99 -6.29 -9.97 -0.09
C LEU A 99 -7.63 -10.73 -0.12
N ALA A 100 -7.99 -11.33 1.01
CA ALA A 100 -9.32 -11.85 1.25
C ALA A 100 -9.99 -11.07 2.36
N THR A 101 -11.32 -11.09 2.37
CA THR A 101 -12.11 -10.51 3.46
C THR A 101 -11.59 -10.94 4.83
N GLY A 102 -11.28 -9.98 5.67
CA GLY A 102 -10.74 -10.19 7.00
C GLY A 102 -9.21 -10.20 7.12
N ASP A 103 -8.46 -10.20 6.00
CA ASP A 103 -7.01 -10.00 6.05
C ASP A 103 -6.67 -8.64 6.64
N LYS A 104 -5.67 -8.59 7.54
CA LYS A 104 -5.26 -7.36 8.23
C LYS A 104 -3.79 -7.08 8.03
N PHE A 105 -3.48 -5.82 7.78
CA PHE A 105 -2.11 -5.34 7.65
C PHE A 105 -2.00 -3.87 8.11
N THR A 106 -0.78 -3.41 8.32
CA THR A 106 -0.46 -2.04 8.71
C THR A 106 0.52 -1.45 7.69
N THR A 107 0.29 -0.23 7.24
CA THR A 107 1.20 0.44 6.30
C THR A 107 1.17 1.96 6.49
N ASN A 108 2.26 2.62 6.12
CA ASN A 108 2.38 4.07 5.97
C ASN A 108 2.35 4.52 4.50
N CYS A 109 2.14 3.58 3.56
CA CYS A 109 2.02 3.87 2.13
C CYS A 109 0.60 4.33 1.78
N ILE A 110 0.20 5.48 2.31
CA ILE A 110 -1.15 6.04 2.22
C ILE A 110 -1.17 7.46 1.67
N CYS A 111 -2.32 7.87 1.19
CA CYS A 111 -2.64 9.25 0.80
C CYS A 111 -4.05 9.62 1.27
N VAL A 112 -4.35 10.90 1.30
CA VAL A 112 -5.68 11.45 1.53
C VAL A 112 -6.08 12.33 0.35
N GLU A 113 -7.37 12.60 0.21
CA GLU A 113 -7.85 13.55 -0.79
C GLU A 113 -7.39 14.97 -0.44
N ASP A 114 -6.98 15.73 -1.44
CA ASP A 114 -6.66 17.14 -1.30
C ASP A 114 -7.20 17.91 -2.50
N ASP A 115 -7.86 19.02 -2.21
CA ASP A 115 -8.37 19.97 -3.21
C ASP A 115 -7.30 20.99 -3.65
N ALA A 116 -6.17 21.05 -2.94
CA ALA A 116 -5.06 21.96 -3.19
C ALA A 116 -3.93 21.34 -4.03
N ALA A 117 -3.01 22.17 -4.52
CA ALA A 117 -1.93 21.75 -5.41
C ALA A 117 -1.04 20.63 -4.84
N ALA A 118 -0.76 19.63 -5.67
CA ALA A 118 -0.18 18.32 -5.37
C ALA A 118 1.25 18.29 -4.77
N GLU A 119 1.81 19.40 -4.30
CA GLU A 119 3.20 19.46 -3.82
C GLU A 119 3.34 19.25 -2.30
N ASP A 120 2.28 19.42 -1.53
CA ASP A 120 2.31 19.23 -0.08
C ASP A 120 2.07 17.77 0.30
N LYS A 121 2.80 17.29 1.31
CA LYS A 121 2.60 15.98 1.91
C LYS A 121 1.57 16.05 3.03
N ALA A 122 0.72 15.04 3.15
CA ALA A 122 -0.25 14.94 4.23
C ALA A 122 0.45 14.73 5.58
N THR A 123 -0.05 15.38 6.61
CA THR A 123 0.37 15.17 7.99
C THR A 123 -0.44 14.03 8.65
N ALA A 124 0.10 13.47 9.74
CA ALA A 124 -0.64 12.49 10.55
C ALA A 124 -1.98 13.05 11.05
N ALA A 125 -2.03 14.33 11.43
CA ALA A 125 -3.26 14.96 11.93
C ALA A 125 -4.37 15.08 10.86
N GLU A 126 -4.01 15.30 9.60
CA GLU A 126 -4.97 15.29 8.48
C GLU A 126 -5.55 13.89 8.29
N VAL A 127 -4.71 12.85 8.35
CA VAL A 127 -5.17 11.44 8.26
C VAL A 127 -6.07 11.10 9.45
N ASP A 128 -5.71 11.48 10.67
CA ASP A 128 -6.52 11.25 11.88
C ASP A 128 -7.90 11.90 11.78
N THR A 129 -8.00 13.07 11.16
CA THR A 129 -9.28 13.76 10.92
C THR A 129 -10.19 12.93 10.02
N VAL A 130 -9.64 12.34 8.96
CA VAL A 130 -10.39 11.47 8.05
C VAL A 130 -10.83 10.18 8.77
N ILE A 131 -9.92 9.56 9.54
CA ILE A 131 -10.19 8.33 10.29
C ILE A 131 -11.29 8.53 11.34
N ALA A 132 -11.27 9.67 12.06
CA ALA A 132 -12.26 9.97 13.09
C ALA A 132 -13.71 10.05 12.56
N ALA A 133 -13.88 10.39 11.29
CA ALA A 133 -15.18 10.42 10.62
C ALA A 133 -15.62 9.03 10.08
N GLY A 134 -14.84 7.99 10.26
CA GLY A 134 -15.01 6.65 9.68
C GLY A 134 -14.39 6.58 8.28
N ALA A 135 -13.38 5.74 8.09
CA ALA A 135 -12.60 5.76 6.87
C ALA A 135 -12.44 4.39 6.22
N TYR A 136 -12.30 4.44 4.92
CA TYR A 136 -12.09 3.31 4.03
C TYR A 136 -10.79 3.51 3.24
N GLY A 137 -10.29 2.42 2.65
CA GLY A 137 -9.11 2.43 1.82
C GLY A 137 -9.40 2.00 0.39
N HIS A 138 -8.91 2.77 -0.57
CA HIS A 138 -9.07 2.54 -2.00
C HIS A 138 -7.69 2.45 -2.66
N ALA A 139 -7.63 1.80 -3.82
CA ALA A 139 -6.45 1.90 -4.65
C ALA A 139 -6.36 3.31 -5.28
N CYS A 140 -5.15 3.86 -5.33
CA CYS A 140 -4.91 5.19 -5.89
C CYS A 140 -4.01 5.09 -7.14
N GLU A 141 -4.15 6.05 -8.05
CA GLU A 141 -3.40 6.13 -9.31
C GLU A 141 -1.87 6.17 -9.16
N ASN A 142 -1.37 6.47 -7.96
CA ASN A 142 0.05 6.44 -7.63
C ASN A 142 0.48 5.17 -6.86
N GLY A 143 -0.42 4.19 -6.74
CA GLY A 143 -0.19 2.93 -6.03
C GLY A 143 -0.36 3.01 -4.51
N THR A 144 -0.43 4.19 -3.89
CA THR A 144 -0.69 4.32 -2.46
C THR A 144 -2.14 3.95 -2.12
N ILE A 145 -2.46 3.79 -0.84
CA ILE A 145 -3.83 3.56 -0.38
C ILE A 145 -4.47 4.91 -0.08
N LEU A 146 -5.49 5.26 -0.86
CA LEU A 146 -6.29 6.45 -0.60
C LEU A 146 -7.22 6.21 0.59
N VAL A 147 -7.08 7.02 1.63
CA VAL A 147 -7.92 6.99 2.83
C VAL A 147 -8.95 8.12 2.74
N ASN A 148 -10.23 7.74 2.69
CA ASN A 148 -11.35 8.68 2.66
C ASN A 148 -12.61 8.10 3.35
N ASN A 149 -13.71 8.85 3.38
CA ASN A 149 -14.96 8.46 4.04
C ASN A 149 -15.98 7.82 3.10
N VAL A 150 -15.57 7.44 1.89
CA VAL A 150 -16.43 6.83 0.87
C VAL A 150 -16.40 5.32 1.00
N ALA A 151 -17.56 4.69 1.25
CA ALA A 151 -17.64 3.22 1.35
C ALA A 151 -17.77 2.54 -0.02
N ASP A 152 -18.32 3.24 -1.02
CA ASP A 152 -18.54 2.68 -2.35
C ASP A 152 -17.21 2.43 -3.07
N GLY A 153 -17.01 1.23 -3.60
CA GLY A 153 -15.77 0.84 -4.26
C GLY A 153 -14.57 0.64 -3.32
N ALA A 154 -14.76 0.70 -2.00
CA ALA A 154 -13.70 0.49 -1.03
C ALA A 154 -13.22 -0.98 -1.04
N LEU A 155 -11.91 -1.15 -0.98
CA LEU A 155 -11.26 -2.47 -0.85
C LEU A 155 -10.94 -2.80 0.61
N LEU A 156 -10.80 -1.76 1.44
CA LEU A 156 -10.33 -1.84 2.81
C LEU A 156 -11.21 -1.00 3.72
N MET A 157 -11.26 -1.37 4.99
CA MET A 157 -11.77 -0.55 6.07
C MET A 157 -10.63 -0.19 7.02
N VAL A 158 -10.57 1.04 7.48
CA VAL A 158 -9.61 1.47 8.49
C VAL A 158 -9.99 0.89 9.86
N VAL A 159 -9.04 0.24 10.51
CA VAL A 159 -9.22 -0.29 11.88
C VAL A 159 -8.80 0.76 12.90
N CYS A 160 -7.59 1.31 12.77
CA CYS A 160 -7.08 2.35 13.65
C CYS A 160 -5.81 2.99 13.07
N ALA A 161 -5.50 4.19 13.54
CA ALA A 161 -4.17 4.76 13.43
C ALA A 161 -3.20 4.06 14.36
N THR A 162 -1.94 3.95 13.97
CA THR A 162 -0.88 3.30 14.73
C THR A 162 0.49 3.81 14.26
N THR A 163 1.56 3.13 14.62
CA THR A 163 2.92 3.44 14.15
C THR A 163 3.60 2.21 13.57
N MET A 164 4.51 2.42 12.62
CA MET A 164 5.46 1.41 12.18
C MET A 164 6.53 1.17 13.27
N PRO A 165 7.33 0.10 13.20
CA PRO A 165 8.37 -0.21 14.19
C PRO A 165 9.41 0.89 14.39
N ASP A 166 9.64 1.73 13.40
CA ASP A 166 10.54 2.89 13.45
C ASP A 166 9.89 4.16 14.03
N GLY A 167 8.62 4.07 14.47
CA GLY A 167 7.86 5.16 15.08
C GLY A 167 7.13 6.06 14.09
N GLN A 168 7.24 5.83 12.78
CA GLN A 168 6.49 6.60 11.79
C GLN A 168 4.99 6.29 11.85
N TYR A 169 4.17 7.30 11.62
CA TYR A 169 2.70 7.16 11.58
C TYR A 169 2.28 6.14 10.51
N ALA A 170 1.30 5.32 10.83
CA ALA A 170 0.76 4.30 9.95
C ALA A 170 -0.72 4.05 10.21
N VAL A 171 -1.37 3.37 9.29
CA VAL A 171 -2.78 2.97 9.40
C VAL A 171 -2.89 1.46 9.29
N LYS A 172 -3.70 0.89 10.17
CA LYS A 172 -4.08 -0.52 10.14
C LYS A 172 -5.38 -0.69 9.38
N PHE A 173 -5.37 -1.61 8.43
CA PHE A 173 -6.50 -1.93 7.57
C PHE A 173 -7.00 -3.35 7.78
N VAL A 174 -8.28 -3.56 7.44
CA VAL A 174 -8.87 -4.87 7.21
C VAL A 174 -9.48 -4.91 5.80
N ALA A 175 -9.25 -5.99 5.05
CA ALA A 175 -9.83 -6.21 3.74
C ALA A 175 -11.33 -6.53 3.84
N LEU A 176 -12.13 -5.93 2.95
CA LEU A 176 -13.58 -6.07 2.85
C LEU A 176 -14.01 -7.26 1.99
#